data_0bfe62acd7c15a49fb7cf82b9f2ebc94
#
_entry.id   0bfe62acd7c15a49fb7cf82b9f2ebc94
#
_cell.length_a   1.000
_cell.length_b   1.000
_cell.length_c   1.000
_cell.angle_alpha   90.00
_cell.angle_beta   90.00
_cell.angle_gamma   90.00
#
_symmetry.space_group_name_H-M   'P 1'
#
loop_
_entity.id
_entity.type
_entity.pdbx_description
1 polymer ?
#
loop_
_entity_poly.entity_id
_entity_poly.type
_entity_poly.pdbx_seq_one_letter_code
_entity_poly.pdbx_strand_id
1 'polypeptide(L)'
;MRFKIQIVFILFLPLIAFAQVNTTYTLKVLGVVQDGGLPHLGSNKLCCDEAQSKRHVTSLMLINNGNNYSYLFDASPDINEQLNFMGDRIKKDLKGIFLTHAHIGHYTGLMYFGREALNSKSINVYA
;
A
#
# COMPACT_ATOMS: atom_id res chain seq x y z
N MET A 1 53.84 -17.99 -55.00
CA MET A 1 52.43 -18.12 -54.47
C MET A 1 52.37 -17.33 -53.15
N ARG A 2 51.73 -16.16 -53.11
CA ARG A 2 51.63 -15.31 -51.90
C ARG A 2 50.23 -15.52 -51.32
N PHE A 3 50.17 -16.16 -50.16
CA PHE A 3 48.95 -16.27 -49.38
C PHE A 3 48.66 -14.94 -48.67
N LYS A 4 47.54 -14.29 -48.99
CA LYS A 4 47.01 -13.16 -48.24
C LYS A 4 46.13 -13.70 -47.12
N ILE A 5 46.60 -13.57 -45.87
CA ILE A 5 45.81 -13.84 -44.67
C ILE A 5 44.88 -12.64 -44.45
N GLN A 6 43.57 -12.85 -44.66
CA GLN A 6 42.56 -11.85 -44.23
C GLN A 6 42.19 -12.13 -42.77
N ILE A 7 42.59 -11.19 -41.88
CA ILE A 7 42.20 -11.21 -40.50
C ILE A 7 40.79 -10.59 -40.42
N VAL A 8 39.79 -11.44 -40.15
CA VAL A 8 38.42 -11.00 -39.87
C VAL A 8 38.35 -10.60 -38.39
N PHE A 9 38.31 -9.28 -38.13
CA PHE A 9 38.07 -8.74 -36.79
C PHE A 9 36.56 -8.89 -36.50
N ILE A 10 36.16 -9.90 -35.71
CA ILE A 10 34.79 -10.01 -35.16
C ILE A 10 34.71 -9.08 -33.95
N LEU A 11 34.06 -7.94 -34.16
CA LEU A 11 33.71 -7.01 -33.06
C LEU A 11 32.65 -7.67 -32.19
N PHE A 12 33.05 -8.22 -31.06
CA PHE A 12 32.13 -8.59 -29.98
C PHE A 12 31.62 -7.31 -29.31
N LEU A 13 30.50 -6.76 -29.76
CA LEU A 13 29.75 -5.75 -29.01
C LEU A 13 29.00 -6.47 -27.89
N PRO A 14 29.28 -6.15 -26.59
CA PRO A 14 28.46 -6.69 -25.52
C PRO A 14 27.04 -6.14 -25.68
N LEU A 15 26.08 -7.02 -25.94
CA LEU A 15 24.65 -6.70 -25.86
C LEU A 15 24.35 -6.45 -24.38
N ILE A 16 24.35 -5.20 -23.95
CA ILE A 16 23.85 -4.81 -22.63
C ILE A 16 22.32 -4.88 -22.72
N ALA A 17 21.77 -6.02 -22.32
CA ALA A 17 20.34 -6.16 -22.15
C ALA A 17 19.93 -5.37 -20.92
N PHE A 18 19.36 -4.18 -21.11
CA PHE A 18 18.67 -3.45 -20.06
C PHE A 18 17.38 -4.22 -19.73
N ALA A 19 17.40 -4.98 -18.63
CA ALA A 19 16.18 -5.53 -18.08
C ALA A 19 15.31 -4.36 -17.60
N GLN A 20 14.27 -4.03 -18.36
CA GLN A 20 13.29 -3.03 -17.97
C GLN A 20 12.44 -3.63 -16.84
N VAL A 21 12.72 -3.23 -15.60
CA VAL A 21 11.90 -3.60 -14.45
C VAL A 21 10.57 -2.89 -14.59
N ASN A 22 9.57 -3.59 -15.08
CA ASN A 22 8.22 -3.07 -15.23
C ASN A 22 7.54 -3.11 -13.86
N THR A 23 7.74 -2.08 -13.05
CA THR A 23 7.09 -1.95 -11.74
C THR A 23 5.67 -1.45 -11.94
N THR A 24 4.69 -2.33 -11.78
CA THR A 24 3.28 -1.96 -11.80
C THR A 24 2.83 -1.63 -10.38
N TYR A 25 2.24 -0.45 -10.20
CA TYR A 25 1.64 -0.03 -8.95
C TYR A 25 0.13 -0.10 -9.03
N THR A 26 -0.50 -0.51 -7.94
CA THR A 26 -1.95 -0.45 -7.75
C THR A 26 -2.25 0.49 -6.60
N LEU A 27 -3.09 1.49 -6.84
CA LEU A 27 -3.68 2.32 -5.77
C LEU A 27 -5.06 1.73 -5.42
N LYS A 28 -5.19 1.25 -4.19
CA LYS A 28 -6.46 0.70 -3.69
C LYS A 28 -7.11 1.69 -2.74
N VAL A 29 -8.34 2.10 -3.03
CA VAL A 29 -9.18 2.89 -2.13
C VAL A 29 -9.77 1.95 -1.09
N LEU A 30 -9.49 2.19 0.19
CA LEU A 30 -9.93 1.36 1.31
C LEU A 30 -11.14 1.96 2.04
N GLY A 31 -11.34 3.27 1.94
CA GLY A 31 -12.45 3.98 2.52
C GLY A 31 -12.58 5.38 1.94
N VAL A 32 -13.78 5.97 2.07
CA VAL A 32 -14.13 7.24 1.40
C VAL A 32 -14.98 8.17 2.26
N VAL A 33 -15.27 7.80 3.52
CA VAL A 33 -16.09 8.64 4.39
C VAL A 33 -15.23 9.40 5.39
N GLN A 34 -15.83 10.44 5.99
CA GLN A 34 -15.17 11.28 7.00
C GLN A 34 -14.89 10.50 8.30
N ASP A 35 -14.10 11.09 9.16
CA ASP A 35 -13.54 10.53 10.41
C ASP A 35 -14.54 9.80 11.31
N GLY A 36 -15.79 10.28 11.36
CA GLY A 36 -16.84 9.67 12.17
C GLY A 36 -17.43 8.37 11.62
N GLY A 37 -17.02 7.98 10.40
CA GLY A 37 -17.52 6.77 9.77
C GLY A 37 -18.95 6.88 9.23
N LEU A 38 -19.45 5.77 8.65
CA LEU A 38 -20.84 5.63 8.25
C LEU A 38 -21.31 4.20 8.62
N PRO A 39 -22.32 4.05 9.50
CA PRO A 39 -23.09 5.08 10.21
C PRO A 39 -22.21 5.96 11.13
N HIS A 40 -22.66 7.21 11.35
CA HIS A 40 -21.94 8.15 12.21
C HIS A 40 -22.55 8.17 13.60
N LEU A 41 -21.73 7.94 14.61
CA LEU A 41 -22.16 7.89 16.02
C LEU A 41 -22.94 9.16 16.43
N GLY A 42 -24.17 8.94 16.92
CA GLY A 42 -25.02 10.01 17.41
C GLY A 42 -25.61 10.94 16.35
N SER A 43 -25.51 10.62 15.07
CA SER A 43 -26.08 11.43 13.98
C SER A 43 -27.44 10.89 13.54
N ASN A 44 -28.45 11.75 13.56
CA ASN A 44 -29.80 11.45 13.04
C ASN A 44 -30.00 11.95 11.59
N LYS A 45 -28.93 12.36 10.92
CA LYS A 45 -29.02 12.83 9.52
C LYS A 45 -29.19 11.63 8.60
N LEU A 46 -30.04 11.77 7.57
CA LEU A 46 -30.30 10.72 6.56
C LEU A 46 -29.02 10.16 5.92
N CYS A 47 -27.98 10.99 5.71
CA CYS A 47 -26.70 10.53 5.18
C CYS A 47 -25.88 9.65 6.14
N CYS A 48 -26.21 9.67 7.43
CA CYS A 48 -25.37 9.16 8.50
C CYS A 48 -26.13 8.20 9.42
N ASP A 49 -27.34 7.81 9.03
CA ASP A 49 -28.23 6.91 9.76
C ASP A 49 -27.71 5.46 9.71
N GLU A 50 -28.00 4.70 10.77
CA GLU A 50 -27.70 3.26 10.89
C GLU A 50 -28.36 2.41 9.77
N ALA A 51 -29.42 2.90 9.15
CA ALA A 51 -30.05 2.25 8.00
C ALA A 51 -29.19 2.26 6.73
N GLN A 52 -28.14 3.10 6.69
CA GLN A 52 -27.19 3.14 5.58
C GLN A 52 -26.20 1.97 5.66
N SER A 53 -25.82 1.43 4.51
CA SER A 53 -24.78 0.43 4.45
C SER A 53 -23.46 1.01 4.99
N LYS A 54 -22.79 0.25 5.86
CA LYS A 54 -21.48 0.63 6.40
C LYS A 54 -20.50 1.00 5.28
N ARG A 55 -19.82 2.13 5.45
CA ARG A 55 -18.70 2.55 4.61
C ARG A 55 -17.52 2.93 5.49
N HIS A 56 -16.34 2.59 5.04
CA HIS A 56 -15.11 2.80 5.80
C HIS A 56 -14.60 4.24 5.69
N VAL A 57 -13.99 4.68 6.78
CA VAL A 57 -13.28 5.96 6.86
C VAL A 57 -12.14 6.01 5.86
N THR A 58 -11.86 7.21 5.35
CA THR A 58 -10.87 7.45 4.28
C THR A 58 -9.52 6.81 4.59
N SER A 59 -9.05 5.99 3.67
CA SER A 59 -7.71 5.40 3.66
C SER A 59 -7.37 4.89 2.27
N LEU A 60 -6.09 4.90 1.92
CA LEU A 60 -5.59 4.42 0.64
C LEU A 60 -4.42 3.45 0.86
N MET A 61 -4.23 2.53 -0.07
CA MET A 61 -3.05 1.67 -0.07
C MET A 61 -2.39 1.67 -1.45
N LEU A 62 -1.09 1.96 -1.47
CA LEU A 62 -0.25 1.82 -2.65
C LEU A 62 0.47 0.47 -2.59
N ILE A 63 0.27 -0.36 -3.61
CA ILE A 63 0.84 -1.70 -3.71
C ILE A 63 1.82 -1.73 -4.88
N ASN A 64 3.06 -2.13 -4.62
CA ASN A 64 4.02 -2.48 -5.67
C ASN A 64 3.86 -3.95 -6.01
N ASN A 65 3.31 -4.25 -7.18
CA ASN A 65 3.03 -5.63 -7.59
C ASN A 65 4.30 -6.39 -8.00
N GLY A 66 5.34 -5.68 -8.42
CA GLY A 66 6.61 -6.30 -8.83
C GLY A 66 7.42 -6.85 -7.64
N ASN A 67 7.42 -6.14 -6.52
CA ASN A 67 8.23 -6.45 -5.35
C ASN A 67 7.40 -6.89 -4.12
N ASN A 68 6.09 -7.01 -4.25
CA ASN A 68 5.16 -7.42 -3.19
C ASN A 68 5.33 -6.61 -1.89
N TYR A 69 5.40 -5.28 -2.00
CA TYR A 69 5.35 -4.40 -0.84
C TYR A 69 4.28 -3.32 -0.99
N SER A 70 3.86 -2.76 0.12
CA SER A 70 2.79 -1.74 0.15
C SER A 70 3.07 -0.64 1.16
N TYR A 71 2.43 0.49 0.93
CA TYR A 71 2.35 1.61 1.85
C TYR A 71 0.88 1.97 2.09
N LEU A 72 0.57 2.28 3.34
CA LEU A 72 -0.75 2.73 3.76
C LEU A 72 -0.75 4.25 3.91
N PHE A 73 -1.79 4.92 3.45
CA PHE A 73 -2.07 6.33 3.71
C PHE A 73 -3.28 6.42 4.61
N ASP A 74 -3.05 6.90 5.82
CA ASP A 74 -3.94 6.95 6.96
C ASP A 74 -4.36 5.58 7.51
N ALA A 75 -4.17 5.41 8.80
CA ALA A 75 -4.60 4.25 9.56
C ALA A 75 -5.94 4.57 10.25
N SER A 76 -7.04 4.33 9.55
CA SER A 76 -8.38 4.65 10.00
C SER A 76 -8.87 3.73 11.13
N PRO A 77 -9.95 4.10 11.86
CA PRO A 77 -10.58 3.21 12.85
C PRO A 77 -11.06 1.88 12.26
N ASP A 78 -11.35 1.84 10.96
CA ASP A 78 -11.84 0.65 10.24
C ASP A 78 -10.72 -0.24 9.71
N ILE A 79 -9.49 -0.02 10.14
CA ILE A 79 -8.28 -0.64 9.56
C ILE A 79 -8.35 -2.17 9.51
N ASN A 80 -8.98 -2.82 10.48
CA ASN A 80 -9.13 -4.26 10.51
C ASN A 80 -9.90 -4.78 9.29
N GLU A 81 -11.01 -4.15 8.97
CA GLU A 81 -11.83 -4.52 7.82
C GLU A 81 -11.16 -4.11 6.50
N GLN A 82 -10.56 -2.92 6.49
CA GLN A 82 -9.87 -2.38 5.32
C GLN A 82 -8.68 -3.22 4.88
N LEU A 83 -7.94 -3.81 5.81
CA LEU A 83 -6.75 -4.61 5.51
C LEU A 83 -6.99 -6.13 5.53
N ASN A 84 -8.19 -6.57 5.83
CA ASN A 84 -8.52 -8.00 5.93
C ASN A 84 -8.16 -8.79 4.65
N PHE A 85 -8.24 -8.16 3.48
CA PHE A 85 -7.86 -8.79 2.20
C PHE A 85 -6.38 -9.18 2.12
N MET A 86 -5.51 -8.58 2.95
CA MET A 86 -4.09 -8.91 2.99
C MET A 86 -3.79 -10.18 3.79
N GLY A 87 -4.64 -10.51 4.79
CA GLY A 87 -4.39 -11.62 5.69
C GLY A 87 -2.99 -11.56 6.31
N ASP A 88 -2.31 -12.67 6.41
CA ASP A 88 -0.96 -12.76 7.02
C ASP A 88 0.12 -11.96 6.28
N ARG A 89 -0.11 -11.58 5.03
CA ARG A 89 0.84 -10.80 4.24
C ARG A 89 1.08 -9.40 4.80
N ILE A 90 0.14 -8.87 5.59
CA ILE A 90 0.27 -7.52 6.15
C ILE A 90 1.58 -7.33 6.92
N LYS A 91 2.01 -8.33 7.69
CA LYS A 91 3.25 -8.27 8.47
C LYS A 91 4.51 -8.23 7.60
N LYS A 92 4.44 -8.81 6.42
CA LYS A 92 5.58 -8.94 5.51
C LYS A 92 5.63 -7.80 4.50
N ASP A 93 4.49 -7.46 3.95
CA ASP A 93 4.41 -6.62 2.76
C ASP A 93 4.19 -5.15 3.09
N LEU A 94 3.59 -4.80 4.25
CA LEU A 94 3.41 -3.41 4.66
C LEU A 94 4.74 -2.83 5.17
N LYS A 95 5.29 -1.83 4.45
CA LYS A 95 6.59 -1.23 4.72
C LYS A 95 6.52 0.11 5.43
N GLY A 96 5.37 0.78 5.38
CA GLY A 96 5.20 2.04 6.08
C GLY A 96 3.79 2.57 6.01
N ILE A 97 3.50 3.50 6.91
CA ILE A 97 2.23 4.18 7.07
C ILE A 97 2.50 5.67 7.00
N PHE A 98 1.82 6.38 6.11
CA PHE A 98 1.87 7.83 5.99
C PHE A 98 0.60 8.40 6.63
N LEU A 99 0.75 9.29 7.61
CA LEU A 99 -0.36 10.00 8.21
C LEU A 99 -0.47 11.37 7.56
N THR A 100 -1.65 11.69 7.03
CA THR A 100 -1.88 12.98 6.38
C THR A 100 -2.04 14.10 7.37
N HIS A 101 -2.72 13.83 8.49
CA HIS A 101 -2.93 14.80 9.57
C HIS A 101 -3.49 14.13 10.85
N ALA A 102 -3.55 14.90 11.95
CA ALA A 102 -3.85 14.41 13.29
C ALA A 102 -5.34 14.43 13.65
N HIS A 103 -6.24 14.04 12.76
CA HIS A 103 -7.63 13.75 13.10
C HIS A 103 -7.83 12.26 13.40
N ILE A 104 -8.81 11.94 14.27
CA ILE A 104 -9.01 10.57 14.77
C ILE A 104 -9.24 9.53 13.68
N GLY A 105 -9.84 9.93 12.57
CA GLY A 105 -10.08 9.06 11.42
C GLY A 105 -8.82 8.62 10.67
N HIS A 106 -7.67 9.28 10.92
CA HIS A 106 -6.46 9.08 10.13
C HIS A 106 -5.33 8.35 10.87
N TYR A 107 -5.38 8.27 12.21
CA TYR A 107 -4.30 7.64 13.00
C TYR A 107 -4.75 6.60 14.03
N THR A 108 -6.02 6.59 14.44
CA THR A 108 -6.46 5.71 15.54
C THR A 108 -6.32 4.22 15.23
N GLY A 109 -6.34 3.85 13.95
CA GLY A 109 -6.06 2.49 13.51
C GLY A 109 -4.64 2.01 13.79
N LEU A 110 -3.69 2.92 14.11
CA LEU A 110 -2.32 2.53 14.47
C LEU A 110 -2.26 1.57 15.66
N MET A 111 -3.23 1.65 16.58
CA MET A 111 -3.30 0.75 17.74
C MET A 111 -3.38 -0.73 17.35
N TYR A 112 -3.96 -1.06 16.19
CA TYR A 112 -4.10 -2.43 15.72
C TYR A 112 -2.79 -3.04 15.18
N PHE A 113 -1.76 -2.24 14.97
CA PHE A 113 -0.43 -2.74 14.61
C PHE A 113 0.39 -3.14 15.84
N GLY A 114 -0.06 -2.76 17.03
CA GLY A 114 0.59 -3.04 18.31
C GLY A 114 0.57 -4.53 18.69
N ARG A 115 1.22 -4.77 19.85
CA ARG A 115 1.45 -6.13 20.39
C ARG A 115 0.18 -6.94 20.59
N GLU A 116 -0.91 -6.28 20.99
CA GLU A 116 -2.16 -6.94 21.37
C GLU A 116 -3.05 -7.33 20.20
N ALA A 117 -2.72 -6.86 18.99
CA ALA A 117 -3.45 -7.17 17.77
C ALA A 117 -2.52 -7.80 16.73
N LEU A 118 -2.00 -7.04 15.76
CA LEU A 118 -1.17 -7.58 14.70
C LEU A 118 0.22 -8.01 15.18
N ASN A 119 0.72 -7.46 16.30
CA ASN A 119 2.08 -7.69 16.80
C ASN A 119 3.15 -7.46 15.73
N SER A 120 2.98 -6.41 14.96
CA SER A 120 3.94 -6.02 13.93
C SER A 120 5.22 -5.47 14.56
N LYS A 121 6.32 -5.62 13.85
CA LYS A 121 7.62 -5.07 14.25
C LYS A 121 8.14 -4.16 13.13
N SER A 122 8.64 -2.99 13.54
CA SER A 122 9.39 -2.10 12.65
C SER A 122 8.60 -1.64 11.40
N ILE A 123 7.30 -1.32 11.55
CA ILE A 123 6.58 -0.55 10.53
C ILE A 123 6.92 0.93 10.73
N ASN A 124 7.47 1.55 9.69
CA ASN A 124 7.76 2.98 9.73
C ASN A 124 6.45 3.79 9.68
N VAL A 125 6.34 4.81 10.52
CA VAL A 125 5.24 5.77 10.48
C VAL A 125 5.82 7.14 10.13
N TYR A 126 5.24 7.76 9.12
CA TYR A 126 5.61 9.07 8.61
C TYR A 126 4.43 10.03 8.89
N ALA A 127 4.69 11.17 9.57
CA ALA A 127 3.69 12.17 9.92
C ALA A 127 4.22 13.60 9.71
#